data_77126f5c4acde7f5d74aa5b540ab3798
#
_entry.id   77126f5c4acde7f5d74aa5b540ab3798
#
_cell.length_a   1.000
_cell.length_b   1.000
_cell.length_c   1.000
_cell.angle_alpha   90.00
_cell.angle_beta   90.00
_cell.angle_gamma   90.00
#
_symmetry.space_group_name_H-M   'P 1'
#
loop_
_entity.id
_entity.type
_entity.pdbx_description
1 polymer ?
#
loop_
_entity_poly.entity_id
_entity_poly.type
_entity_poly.pdbx_seq_one_letter_code
_entity_poly.pdbx_strand_id
1 'polypeptide(L)'
;QWPVQIMLVPSNAPYLKDADLLIAADCVPFAYPDFHDTLLKGKVLLVGCPKLDDAQFYKEKITDIFKNNTIKSVTCVHMEVPCCFGMLNLVKSALSDSGKDIPLSEVNISIKGSFIKA
;
A
#
# COMPACT_ATOMS: atom_id res chain seq x y z
N GLN A 1 -1.42 -11.15 8.12
CA GLN A 1 -1.99 -12.11 7.18
C GLN A 1 -0.95 -12.55 6.14
N TRP A 2 -1.28 -13.52 5.34
CA TRP A 2 -0.47 -13.99 4.22
C TRP A 2 -1.43 -14.43 3.11
N PRO A 3 -1.14 -14.20 1.82
CA PRO A 3 0.02 -13.49 1.28
C PRO A 3 -0.07 -11.98 1.48
N VAL A 4 1.07 -11.28 1.36
CA VAL A 4 1.15 -9.81 1.51
C VAL A 4 1.64 -9.13 0.23
N GLN A 5 2.34 -9.84 -0.63
CA GLN A 5 2.86 -9.28 -1.87
C GLN A 5 1.72 -9.01 -2.85
N ILE A 6 1.69 -7.80 -3.42
CA ILE A 6 0.60 -7.33 -4.28
C ILE A 6 0.30 -8.32 -5.43
N MET A 7 1.34 -8.91 -6.03
CA MET A 7 1.17 -9.86 -7.12
C MET A 7 0.47 -11.14 -6.69
N LEU A 8 0.57 -11.51 -5.41
CA LEU A 8 0.07 -12.78 -4.88
C LEU A 8 -1.30 -12.69 -4.22
N VAL A 9 -1.66 -11.52 -3.71
CA VAL A 9 -2.92 -11.33 -2.97
C VAL A 9 -4.10 -11.47 -3.93
N PRO A 10 -5.04 -12.40 -3.67
CA PRO A 10 -6.27 -12.44 -4.47
C PRO A 10 -7.11 -11.18 -4.24
N SER A 11 -7.66 -10.62 -5.31
CA SER A 11 -8.43 -9.38 -5.22
C SER A 11 -9.71 -9.50 -4.39
N ASN A 12 -10.14 -10.72 -4.08
CA ASN A 12 -11.32 -10.99 -3.26
C ASN A 12 -10.97 -11.75 -1.97
N ALA A 13 -9.73 -11.64 -1.49
CA ALA A 13 -9.32 -12.35 -0.28
C ALA A 13 -10.19 -11.95 0.91
N PRO A 14 -10.59 -12.92 1.78
CA PRO A 14 -11.51 -12.62 2.88
C PRO A 14 -11.01 -11.57 3.86
N TYR A 15 -9.69 -11.49 4.09
CA TYR A 15 -9.12 -10.52 5.03
C TYR A 15 -9.17 -9.08 4.52
N LEU A 16 -9.55 -8.87 3.25
CA LEU A 16 -9.71 -7.52 2.70
C LEU A 16 -11.04 -6.87 3.08
N LYS A 17 -12.01 -7.67 3.51
CA LYS A 17 -13.32 -7.14 3.87
C LYS A 17 -13.21 -6.18 5.05
N ASP A 18 -13.75 -4.98 4.90
CA ASP A 18 -13.76 -3.93 5.93
C ASP A 18 -12.35 -3.59 6.44
N ALA A 19 -11.34 -3.75 5.60
CA ALA A 19 -9.95 -3.57 6.01
C ALA A 19 -9.53 -2.12 6.05
N ASP A 20 -8.64 -1.82 7.00
CA ASP A 20 -7.76 -0.67 6.94
C ASP A 20 -6.49 -1.15 6.23
N LEU A 21 -6.28 -0.74 4.98
CA LEU A 21 -5.16 -1.21 4.17
C LEU A 21 -3.90 -0.39 4.41
N LEU A 22 -2.77 -1.10 4.50
CA LEU A 22 -1.45 -0.49 4.44
C LEU A 22 -0.77 -0.96 3.16
N ILE A 23 -0.55 -0.04 2.22
CA ILE A 23 0.18 -0.35 0.99
C ILE A 23 1.58 0.22 1.15
N ALA A 24 2.57 -0.66 1.25
CA ALA A 24 3.94 -0.30 1.57
C ALA A 24 4.88 -0.63 0.42
N ALA A 25 5.80 0.31 0.11
CA ALA A 25 6.96 -0.03 -0.70
C ALA A 25 7.78 -1.11 0.03
N ASP A 26 8.31 -2.07 -0.71
CA ASP A 26 8.90 -3.28 -0.12
C ASP A 26 10.14 -3.01 0.74
N CYS A 27 10.79 -1.85 0.57
CA CYS A 27 11.93 -1.46 1.39
C CYS A 27 11.53 -0.95 2.78
N VAL A 28 10.30 -0.48 2.96
CA VAL A 28 9.86 0.21 4.18
C VAL A 28 9.94 -0.68 5.42
N PRO A 29 9.44 -1.93 5.39
CA PRO A 29 9.51 -2.78 6.60
C PRO A 29 10.92 -3.03 7.10
N PHE A 30 11.90 -3.00 6.21
CA PHE A 30 13.30 -3.24 6.54
C PHE A 30 14.02 -1.97 6.97
N ALA A 31 13.63 -0.83 6.40
CA ALA A 31 14.27 0.45 6.68
C ALA A 31 13.72 1.13 7.93
N TYR A 32 12.45 0.90 8.27
CA TYR A 32 11.79 1.53 9.40
C TYR A 32 11.63 0.54 10.56
N PRO A 33 12.39 0.71 11.67
CA PRO A 33 12.43 -0.29 12.75
C PRO A 33 11.08 -0.58 13.41
N ASP A 34 10.22 0.42 13.55
CA ASP A 34 8.95 0.28 14.25
C ASP A 34 7.78 -0.02 13.32
N PHE A 35 8.05 -0.59 12.16
CA PHE A 35 7.03 -0.85 11.14
C PHE A 35 5.83 -1.61 11.67
N HIS A 36 6.06 -2.71 12.39
CA HIS A 36 4.98 -3.57 12.88
C HIS A 36 4.13 -2.88 13.94
N ASP A 37 4.77 -2.18 14.86
CA ASP A 37 4.06 -1.58 16.00
C ASP A 37 3.38 -0.26 15.62
N THR A 38 3.98 0.51 14.72
CA THR A 38 3.52 1.88 14.41
C THR A 38 2.65 1.92 13.17
N LEU A 39 3.00 1.18 12.12
CA LEU A 39 2.31 1.26 10.84
C LEU A 39 1.39 0.08 10.57
N LEU A 40 1.85 -1.15 10.85
CA LEU A 40 1.12 -2.34 10.46
C LEU A 40 0.00 -2.74 11.44
N LYS A 41 0.14 -2.41 12.70
CA LYS A 41 -0.81 -2.86 13.73
C LYS A 41 -2.24 -2.46 13.37
N GLY A 42 -3.13 -3.44 13.34
CA GLY A 42 -4.55 -3.23 13.01
C GLY A 42 -4.85 -3.07 11.53
N LYS A 43 -3.87 -3.31 10.66
CA LYS A 43 -4.03 -3.13 9.22
C LYS A 43 -3.75 -4.41 8.43
N VAL A 44 -4.25 -4.45 7.21
CA VAL A 44 -3.95 -5.50 6.23
C VAL A 44 -2.87 -4.97 5.30
N LEU A 45 -1.80 -5.74 5.11
CA LEU A 45 -0.61 -5.31 4.38
C LEU A 45 -0.63 -5.76 2.92
N LEU A 46 -0.36 -4.82 2.02
CA LEU A 46 0.02 -5.09 0.64
C LEU A 46 1.39 -4.47 0.41
N VAL A 47 2.34 -5.25 -0.08
CA VAL A 47 3.72 -4.80 -0.24
C VAL A 47 4.22 -5.07 -1.66
N GLY A 48 5.02 -4.16 -2.19
CA GLY A 48 5.62 -4.32 -3.51
C GLY A 48 6.52 -3.17 -3.89
N CYS A 49 7.12 -3.27 -5.08
CA CYS A 49 7.98 -2.23 -5.64
C CYS A 49 7.63 -2.01 -7.11
N PRO A 50 7.02 -0.88 -7.48
CA PRO A 50 6.62 -0.65 -8.86
C PRO A 50 7.79 -0.47 -9.82
N LYS A 51 8.99 -0.17 -9.32
CA LYS A 51 10.19 -0.07 -10.14
C LYS A 51 10.73 -1.45 -10.52
N LEU A 52 10.65 -2.43 -9.62
CA LEU A 52 11.21 -3.77 -9.82
C LEU A 52 10.18 -4.76 -10.35
N ASP A 53 8.92 -4.38 -10.40
CA ASP A 53 7.83 -5.26 -10.78
C ASP A 53 6.92 -4.55 -11.80
N ASP A 54 5.86 -5.21 -12.24
CA ASP A 54 4.93 -4.69 -13.25
C ASP A 54 3.97 -3.69 -12.60
N ALA A 55 4.26 -2.40 -12.77
CA ALA A 55 3.45 -1.33 -12.19
C ALA A 55 2.01 -1.32 -12.74
N GLN A 56 1.83 -1.66 -14.01
CA GLN A 56 0.49 -1.71 -14.62
C GLN A 56 -0.33 -2.84 -14.00
N PHE A 57 0.27 -3.98 -13.77
CA PHE A 57 -0.39 -5.09 -13.08
C PHE A 57 -0.76 -4.71 -11.64
N TYR A 58 0.13 -4.01 -10.94
CA TYR A 58 -0.16 -3.52 -9.59
C TYR A 58 -1.39 -2.60 -9.60
N LYS A 59 -1.44 -1.68 -10.54
CA LYS A 59 -2.56 -0.75 -10.64
C LYS A 59 -3.88 -1.50 -10.87
N GLU A 60 -3.88 -2.47 -11.76
CA GLU A 60 -5.06 -3.28 -12.05
C GLU A 60 -5.49 -4.08 -10.83
N LYS A 61 -4.55 -4.73 -10.15
CA LYS A 61 -4.82 -5.51 -8.95
C LYS A 61 -5.40 -4.63 -7.84
N ILE A 62 -4.78 -3.49 -7.56
CA ILE A 62 -5.22 -2.60 -6.50
C ILE A 62 -6.59 -2.01 -6.84
N THR A 63 -6.82 -1.65 -8.10
CA THR A 63 -8.13 -1.19 -8.56
C THR A 63 -9.21 -2.24 -8.30
N ASP A 64 -8.94 -3.50 -8.62
CA ASP A 64 -9.87 -4.61 -8.39
C ASP A 64 -10.13 -4.83 -6.90
N ILE A 65 -9.10 -4.70 -6.08
CA ILE A 65 -9.24 -4.79 -4.62
C ILE A 65 -10.20 -3.72 -4.11
N PHE A 66 -10.04 -2.48 -4.58
CA PHE A 66 -10.93 -1.38 -4.17
C PHE A 66 -12.36 -1.60 -4.66
N LYS A 67 -12.54 -2.10 -5.88
CA LYS A 67 -13.87 -2.35 -6.45
C LYS A 67 -14.61 -3.49 -5.75
N ASN A 68 -13.88 -4.56 -5.43
CA ASN A 68 -14.49 -5.81 -4.98
C ASN A 68 -14.69 -5.91 -3.47
N ASN A 69 -14.14 -4.97 -2.70
CA ASN A 69 -14.16 -5.04 -1.24
C ASN A 69 -14.62 -3.72 -0.62
N THR A 70 -15.14 -3.82 0.59
CA THR A 70 -15.42 -2.65 1.41
C THR A 70 -14.16 -2.27 2.18
N ILE A 71 -13.36 -1.38 1.63
CA ILE A 71 -12.10 -0.92 2.25
C ILE A 71 -12.40 0.32 3.07
N LYS A 72 -12.03 0.33 4.35
CA LYS A 72 -12.29 1.45 5.25
C LYS A 72 -11.33 2.59 5.06
N SER A 73 -10.06 2.29 4.86
CA SER A 73 -9.02 3.29 4.68
C SER A 73 -7.83 2.72 3.95
N VAL A 74 -7.02 3.59 3.37
CA VAL A 74 -5.76 3.22 2.72
C VAL A 74 -4.67 4.13 3.27
N THR A 75 -3.57 3.54 3.73
CA THR A 75 -2.35 4.25 4.06
C THR A 75 -1.26 3.78 3.10
N CYS A 76 -0.66 4.71 2.37
CA CYS A 76 0.46 4.41 1.48
C CYS A 76 1.75 4.87 2.14
N VAL A 77 2.66 3.94 2.41
CA VAL A 77 3.95 4.27 3.03
C VAL A 77 5.08 3.95 2.06
N HIS A 78 5.98 4.92 1.89
CA HIS A 78 7.08 4.82 0.94
C HIS A 78 8.33 5.50 1.47
N MET A 79 9.47 5.19 0.84
CA MET A 79 10.74 5.85 1.15
C MET A 79 10.81 7.22 0.49
N GLU A 80 11.70 8.09 0.97
CA GLU A 80 11.92 9.43 0.42
C GLU A 80 12.79 9.43 -0.84
N VAL A 81 12.54 8.50 -1.75
CA VAL A 81 13.29 8.40 -3.01
C VAL A 81 12.33 8.40 -4.18
N PRO A 82 12.73 8.94 -5.35
CA PRO A 82 11.81 9.10 -6.48
C PRO A 82 11.12 7.81 -6.93
N CYS A 83 11.81 6.68 -6.89
CA CYS A 83 11.23 5.40 -7.31
C CYS A 83 10.08 4.95 -6.42
N CYS A 84 10.05 5.38 -5.15
CA CYS A 84 8.97 5.02 -4.23
C CYS A 84 7.75 5.94 -4.37
N PHE A 85 7.91 7.16 -4.88
CA PHE A 85 6.76 8.04 -5.13
C PHE A 85 5.82 7.45 -6.18
N GLY A 86 6.32 6.59 -7.05
CA GLY A 86 5.50 5.87 -8.01
C GLY A 86 4.41 5.03 -7.35
N MET A 87 4.68 4.49 -6.15
CA MET A 87 3.68 3.72 -5.41
C MET A 87 2.48 4.60 -5.04
N LEU A 88 2.73 5.80 -4.53
CA LEU A 88 1.65 6.72 -4.16
C LEU A 88 0.81 7.12 -5.38
N ASN A 89 1.47 7.46 -6.48
CA ASN A 89 0.77 7.84 -7.70
C ASN A 89 -0.08 6.69 -8.23
N LEU A 90 0.43 5.47 -8.15
CA LEU A 90 -0.27 4.28 -8.58
C LEU A 90 -1.52 4.04 -7.72
N VAL A 91 -1.42 4.20 -6.41
CA VAL A 91 -2.56 4.05 -5.49
C VAL A 91 -3.61 5.11 -5.75
N LYS A 92 -3.20 6.36 -5.96
CA LYS A 92 -4.13 7.45 -6.29
C LYS A 92 -4.87 7.17 -7.59
N SER A 93 -4.15 6.69 -8.60
CA SER A 93 -4.74 6.34 -9.90
C SER A 93 -5.74 5.19 -9.75
N ALA A 94 -5.40 4.18 -8.96
CA ALA A 94 -6.29 3.04 -8.72
C ALA A 94 -7.56 3.47 -7.99
N LEU A 95 -7.46 4.38 -7.01
CA LEU A 95 -8.64 4.92 -6.33
C LEU A 95 -9.55 5.67 -7.30
N SER A 96 -8.97 6.49 -8.15
CA SER A 96 -9.73 7.21 -9.18
C SER A 96 -10.45 6.24 -10.12
N ASP A 97 -9.76 5.23 -10.60
CA ASP A 97 -10.32 4.24 -11.53
C ASP A 97 -11.39 3.37 -10.87
N SER A 98 -11.29 3.15 -9.57
CA SER A 98 -12.28 2.32 -8.83
C SER A 98 -13.62 3.02 -8.66
N GLY A 99 -13.65 4.34 -8.73
CA GLY A 99 -14.85 5.12 -8.45
C GLY A 99 -15.25 5.16 -6.98
N LYS A 100 -14.40 4.65 -6.08
CA LYS A 100 -14.66 4.61 -4.65
C LYS A 100 -14.09 5.83 -3.95
N ASP A 101 -14.79 6.29 -2.92
CA ASP A 101 -14.34 7.39 -2.07
C ASP A 101 -13.79 6.81 -0.77
N ILE A 102 -12.51 6.44 -0.79
CA ILE A 102 -11.82 5.81 0.34
C ILE A 102 -10.76 6.79 0.87
N PRO A 103 -10.75 7.07 2.20
CA PRO A 103 -9.73 7.94 2.76
C PRO A 103 -8.32 7.41 2.51
N LEU A 104 -7.44 8.26 1.99
CA LEU A 104 -6.05 7.93 1.71
C LEU A 104 -5.11 8.80 2.54
N SER A 105 -4.20 8.15 3.26
CA SER A 105 -3.12 8.81 4.00
C SER A 105 -1.78 8.44 3.41
N GLU A 106 -0.84 9.38 3.45
CA GLU A 106 0.53 9.17 2.98
C GLU A 106 1.50 9.22 4.15
N VAL A 107 2.45 8.27 4.18
CA VAL A 107 3.55 8.26 5.14
C VAL A 107 4.87 8.15 4.38
N ASN A 108 5.82 9.00 4.71
CA ASN A 108 7.14 9.05 4.08
C ASN A 108 8.21 8.67 5.10
N ILE A 109 9.10 7.74 4.73
CA ILE A 109 10.18 7.26 5.59
C ILE A 109 11.52 7.72 5.00
N SER A 110 12.35 8.36 5.82
CA SER A 110 13.66 8.84 5.38
C SER A 110 14.61 7.68 5.09
N ILE A 111 15.64 7.94 4.30
CA ILE A 111 16.69 6.95 4.01
C ILE A 111 17.45 6.54 5.28
N LYS A 112 17.32 7.30 6.37
CA LYS A 112 17.89 6.97 7.68
C LYS A 112 16.95 6.13 8.54
N GLY A 113 15.78 5.78 8.03
CA GLY A 113 14.80 4.96 8.76
C GLY A 113 13.92 5.73 9.73
N SER A 114 13.76 7.03 9.52
CA SER A 114 12.93 7.88 10.38
C SER A 114 11.64 8.28 9.69
N PHE A 115 10.58 8.42 10.49
CA PHE A 115 9.30 8.90 10.01
C PHE A 115 9.40 10.37 9.61
N ILE A 116 9.03 10.67 8.37
CA ILE A 116 8.91 12.03 7.88
C ILE A 116 7.42 12.34 7.76
N LYS A 117 6.97 13.35 8.47
CA LYS A 117 5.57 13.75 8.38
C LYS A 117 5.28 14.30 6.98
N ALA A 118 4.34 13.68 6.32
CA ALA A 118 3.91 14.12 4.99
C ALA A 118 3.07 15.39 5.06
#